data_93a858bab80d79a6e569aea1fabbbd58
#
_entry.id   93a858bab80d79a6e569aea1fabbbd58
#
_cell.length_a   1.000
_cell.length_b   1.000
_cell.length_c   1.000
_cell.angle_alpha   90.00
_cell.angle_beta   90.00
_cell.angle_gamma   90.00
#
_symmetry.space_group_name_H-M   'P 1'
#
loop_
_entity.id
_entity.type
_entity.pdbx_description
1 polymer ?
#
loop_
_entity_poly.entity_id
_entity_poly.type
_entity_poly.pdbx_seq_one_letter_code
_entity_poly.pdbx_strand_id
1 'polypeptide(L)'
;MYRWDSIADVSTHRGIKHQDYKGKRVHIEISDDFDNVLSLKMDIGVHKDLDIEQEEYCFDVCFQEDSASVLINSCEQMITEKLKSLIRFGTRSTRYKDVFDICYLSDLADMEKLRFCIQKYIYADTTIDVNDSDEIRRRAERIFNSSTYKKQVERSKKNWLDLSVEEVLKKDLEFLYRI
;
A
#
# COMPACT_ATOMS: atom_id res chain seq x y z
N MET A 1 11.21 6.96 33.27
CA MET A 1 9.86 7.29 32.78
C MET A 1 10.06 8.40 31.77
N TYR A 2 10.04 8.11 30.48
CA TYR A 2 10.26 9.12 29.44
C TYR A 2 8.94 9.88 29.25
N ARG A 3 8.95 11.17 29.44
CA ARG A 3 7.81 12.04 29.22
C ARG A 3 8.08 12.84 27.94
N TRP A 4 7.24 12.67 26.94
CA TRP A 4 7.29 13.42 25.69
C TRP A 4 6.41 14.65 25.84
N ASP A 5 6.98 15.79 26.14
CA ASP A 5 6.21 16.97 26.57
C ASP A 5 5.92 18.00 25.48
N SER A 6 6.41 17.82 24.24
CA SER A 6 6.07 18.78 23.20
C SER A 6 6.14 18.24 21.76
N ILE A 7 5.11 18.54 20.96
CA ILE A 7 5.16 18.48 19.51
C ILE A 7 5.80 19.80 19.06
N ALA A 8 7.06 19.76 18.61
CA ALA A 8 7.83 20.96 18.37
C ALA A 8 7.49 21.69 17.06
N ASP A 9 7.11 20.98 15.99
CA ASP A 9 6.71 21.65 14.74
C ASP A 9 5.89 20.73 13.83
N VAL A 10 4.83 21.28 13.22
CA VAL A 10 4.05 20.64 12.16
C VAL A 10 4.19 21.49 10.90
N SER A 11 5.15 21.16 10.07
CA SER A 11 5.29 21.83 8.78
C SER A 11 4.53 21.09 7.67
N THR A 12 3.64 21.79 6.98
CA THR A 12 2.94 21.26 5.80
C THR A 12 3.69 21.65 4.53
N HIS A 13 4.29 20.69 3.84
CA HIS A 13 4.93 20.92 2.55
C HIS A 13 4.08 20.42 1.38
N ARG A 14 4.13 21.20 0.30
CA ARG A 14 3.54 21.09 -1.04
C ARG A 14 2.93 19.76 -1.45
N GLY A 15 1.74 19.83 -2.07
CA GLY A 15 1.03 18.70 -2.66
C GLY A 15 1.89 17.80 -3.54
N ILE A 16 1.70 16.50 -3.41
CA ILE A 16 2.34 15.48 -4.23
C ILE A 16 1.85 15.66 -5.67
N LYS A 17 2.74 16.10 -6.56
CA LYS A 17 2.44 16.21 -8.00
C LYS A 17 2.31 14.79 -8.55
N HIS A 18 1.23 14.51 -9.24
CA HIS A 18 0.89 13.32 -10.06
C HIS A 18 -0.15 12.33 -9.49
N GLN A 19 -1.03 12.75 -8.60
CA GLN A 19 -2.17 11.91 -8.24
C GLN A 19 -3.47 12.73 -8.29
N ASP A 20 -4.56 12.09 -8.70
CA ASP A 20 -5.89 12.69 -8.79
C ASP A 20 -6.49 13.07 -7.43
N TYR A 21 -5.79 12.84 -6.35
CA TYR A 21 -6.16 13.21 -5.00
C TYR A 21 -5.17 14.24 -4.42
N LYS A 22 -5.71 15.19 -3.70
CA LYS A 22 -4.94 16.19 -2.97
C LYS A 22 -4.37 15.56 -1.71
N GLY A 23 -3.14 15.06 -1.78
CA GLY A 23 -2.41 14.60 -0.60
C GLY A 23 -1.65 15.71 0.09
N LYS A 24 -1.48 15.61 1.39
CA LYS A 24 -0.57 16.44 2.20
C LYS A 24 0.47 15.55 2.86
N ARG A 25 1.71 15.99 2.84
CA ARG A 25 2.76 15.39 3.65
C ARG A 25 2.93 16.20 4.92
N VAL A 26 2.80 15.54 6.06
CA VAL A 26 3.02 16.10 7.39
C VAL A 26 4.37 15.59 7.89
N HIS A 27 5.22 16.49 8.34
CA HIS A 27 6.44 16.18 9.06
C HIS A 27 6.15 16.43 10.54
N ILE A 28 6.48 15.44 11.37
CA ILE A 28 6.27 15.50 12.81
C ILE A 28 7.65 15.30 13.44
N GLU A 29 8.07 16.26 14.25
CA GLU A 29 9.28 16.14 15.07
C GLU A 29 8.86 16.12 16.53
N ILE A 30 9.33 15.12 17.25
CA ILE A 30 9.10 14.93 18.67
C ILE A 30 10.46 14.96 19.36
N SER A 31 10.62 15.81 20.34
CA SER A 31 11.84 15.87 21.16
C SER A 31 11.56 15.49 22.61
N ASP A 32 12.55 14.93 23.29
CA ASP A 32 12.54 14.72 24.73
C ASP A 32 13.37 15.81 25.44
N ASP A 33 13.37 15.79 26.76
CA ASP A 33 14.11 16.72 27.61
C ASP A 33 15.65 16.58 27.50
N PHE A 34 16.13 15.61 26.71
CA PHE A 34 17.56 15.33 26.48
C PHE A 34 17.99 15.68 25.05
N ASP A 35 17.21 16.49 24.32
CA ASP A 35 17.45 16.87 22.93
C ASP A 35 17.48 15.69 21.94
N ASN A 36 16.96 14.51 22.30
CA ASN A 36 16.76 13.46 21.31
C ASN A 36 15.57 13.82 20.43
N VAL A 37 15.75 13.75 19.12
CA VAL A 37 14.71 14.09 18.14
C VAL A 37 14.27 12.85 17.36
N LEU A 38 12.97 12.59 17.36
CA LEU A 38 12.32 11.59 16.49
C LEU A 38 11.59 12.32 15.38
N SER A 39 12.01 12.10 14.13
CA SER A 39 11.34 12.66 12.95
C SER A 39 10.48 11.61 12.27
N LEU A 40 9.21 11.93 12.05
CA LEU A 40 8.22 11.11 11.35
C LEU A 40 7.70 11.84 10.11
N LYS A 41 7.34 11.06 9.09
CA LYS A 41 6.67 11.57 7.89
C LYS A 41 5.37 10.81 7.70
N MET A 42 4.27 11.55 7.61
CA MET A 42 2.95 11.01 7.36
C MET A 42 2.41 11.58 6.05
N ASP A 43 2.04 10.72 5.11
CA ASP A 43 1.36 11.11 3.89
C ASP A 43 -0.15 10.91 4.10
N ILE A 44 -0.90 12.01 4.07
CA ILE A 44 -2.35 12.02 4.21
C ILE A 44 -2.95 12.16 2.81
N GLY A 45 -3.59 11.10 2.31
CA GLY A 45 -4.36 11.11 1.07
C GLY A 45 -5.80 11.54 1.35
N VAL A 46 -6.36 12.37 0.47
CA VAL A 46 -7.79 12.68 0.49
C VAL A 46 -8.41 11.98 -0.71
N HIS A 47 -9.14 10.92 -0.46
CA HIS A 47 -9.92 10.25 -1.49
C HIS A 47 -11.18 11.05 -1.79
N LYS A 48 -11.50 11.22 -3.07
CA LYS A 48 -12.72 11.90 -3.51
C LYS A 48 -13.94 10.97 -3.45
N ASP A 49 -13.70 9.69 -3.42
CA ASP A 49 -14.70 8.65 -3.56
C ASP A 49 -14.62 7.70 -2.35
N LEU A 50 -15.61 7.80 -1.48
CA LEU A 50 -15.73 7.05 -0.24
C LEU A 50 -16.73 5.89 -0.34
N ASP A 51 -17.03 5.42 -1.55
CA ASP A 51 -18.01 4.35 -1.74
C ASP A 51 -17.52 2.97 -1.26
N ILE A 52 -16.26 2.85 -0.86
CA ILE A 52 -15.75 1.65 -0.21
C ILE A 52 -15.72 1.90 1.29
N GLU A 53 -16.38 1.01 2.00
CA GLU A 53 -16.42 1.02 3.45
C GLU A 53 -15.01 0.85 4.01
N GLN A 54 -14.60 1.79 4.86
CA GLN A 54 -13.34 1.71 5.59
C GLN A 54 -13.53 0.83 6.82
N GLU A 55 -12.49 0.12 7.20
CA GLU A 55 -12.48 -0.71 8.40
C GLU A 55 -11.92 0.08 9.58
N GLU A 56 -12.55 -0.07 10.75
CA GLU A 56 -12.01 0.50 11.97
C GLU A 56 -10.92 -0.42 12.52
N TYR A 57 -9.74 0.13 12.71
CA TYR A 57 -8.62 -0.57 13.33
C TYR A 57 -8.27 0.08 14.67
N CYS A 58 -8.27 -0.73 15.73
CA CYS A 58 -7.93 -0.30 17.08
C CYS A 58 -6.46 -0.65 17.38
N PHE A 59 -5.75 0.32 17.95
CA PHE A 59 -4.39 0.12 18.44
C PHE A 59 -4.38 0.14 19.95
N ASP A 60 -3.60 -0.76 20.54
CA ASP A 60 -3.20 -0.61 21.93
C ASP A 60 -2.15 0.50 22.03
N VAL A 61 -2.50 1.59 22.67
CA VAL A 61 -1.56 2.69 22.89
C VAL A 61 -0.79 2.43 24.18
N CYS A 62 0.52 2.20 24.05
CA CYS A 62 1.38 2.05 25.22
C CYS A 62 1.25 3.29 26.11
N PHE A 63 1.06 3.07 27.42
CA PHE A 63 0.94 4.11 28.46
C PHE A 63 -0.38 4.88 28.52
N GLN A 64 -1.42 4.45 27.82
CA GLN A 64 -2.79 4.94 27.98
C GLN A 64 -3.72 3.79 28.34
N GLU A 65 -4.76 4.08 29.14
CA GLU A 65 -5.80 3.10 29.49
C GLU A 65 -6.79 2.89 28.32
N ASP A 66 -6.92 3.90 27.46
CA ASP A 66 -7.80 3.86 26.30
C ASP A 66 -7.02 3.52 25.02
N SER A 67 -7.62 2.66 24.19
CA SER A 67 -7.13 2.38 22.83
C SER A 67 -7.46 3.54 21.89
N ALA A 68 -6.67 3.71 20.85
CA ALA A 68 -6.97 4.63 19.75
C ALA A 68 -7.45 3.86 18.53
N SER A 69 -8.47 4.34 17.83
CA SER A 69 -8.93 3.76 16.59
C SER A 69 -8.72 4.70 15.40
N VAL A 70 -8.49 4.12 14.24
CA VAL A 70 -8.42 4.82 12.95
C VAL A 70 -9.19 4.04 11.91
N LEU A 71 -9.72 4.77 10.93
CA LEU A 71 -10.29 4.14 9.74
C LEU A 71 -9.16 3.81 8.76
N ILE A 72 -9.08 2.55 8.37
CA ILE A 72 -8.11 2.06 7.39
C ILE A 72 -8.81 1.55 6.13
N ASN A 73 -8.08 1.54 5.02
CA ASN A 73 -8.56 0.89 3.81
C ASN A 73 -8.68 -0.62 4.03
N SER A 74 -9.70 -1.24 3.47
CA SER A 74 -9.81 -2.70 3.50
C SER A 74 -8.62 -3.39 2.81
N CYS A 75 -8.40 -4.67 3.13
CA CYS A 75 -7.38 -5.49 2.48
C CYS A 75 -7.55 -5.48 0.96
N GLU A 76 -8.79 -5.57 0.48
CA GLU A 76 -9.14 -5.62 -0.95
C GLU A 76 -8.83 -4.30 -1.65
N GLN A 77 -9.12 -3.17 -1.00
CA GLN A 77 -8.76 -1.87 -1.54
C GLN A 77 -7.24 -1.71 -1.62
N MET A 78 -6.52 -2.10 -0.56
CA MET A 78 -5.05 -2.05 -0.53
C MET A 78 -4.43 -2.92 -1.63
N ILE A 79 -4.92 -4.15 -1.83
CA ILE A 79 -4.48 -5.04 -2.92
C ILE A 79 -4.75 -4.38 -4.27
N THR A 80 -5.96 -3.84 -4.47
CA THR A 80 -6.37 -3.24 -5.74
C THR A 80 -5.49 -2.05 -6.11
N GLU A 81 -5.18 -1.16 -5.18
CA GLU A 81 -4.30 -0.01 -5.42
C GLU A 81 -2.87 -0.41 -5.77
N LYS A 82 -2.34 -1.43 -5.08
CA LYS A 82 -1.00 -1.98 -5.36
C LYS A 82 -0.97 -2.67 -6.72
N LEU A 83 -1.96 -3.48 -7.03
CA LEU A 83 -2.12 -4.16 -8.32
C LEU A 83 -2.27 -3.14 -9.46
N LYS A 84 -3.09 -2.11 -9.27
CA LYS A 84 -3.23 -0.99 -10.22
C LYS A 84 -1.90 -0.32 -10.50
N SER A 85 -1.12 -0.03 -9.47
CA SER A 85 0.22 0.56 -9.61
C SER A 85 1.16 -0.37 -10.38
N LEU A 86 1.17 -1.66 -10.04
CA LEU A 86 2.00 -2.67 -10.72
C LEU A 86 1.66 -2.76 -12.22
N ILE A 87 0.38 -2.83 -12.57
CA ILE A 87 -0.09 -2.91 -13.96
C ILE A 87 0.26 -1.64 -14.74
N ARG A 88 0.11 -0.46 -14.12
CA ARG A 88 0.41 0.83 -14.74
C ARG A 88 1.87 0.99 -15.10
N PHE A 89 2.78 0.64 -14.20
CA PHE A 89 4.22 0.86 -14.36
C PHE A 89 4.96 -0.36 -14.93
N GLY A 90 4.35 -1.55 -14.83
CA GLY A 90 4.93 -2.78 -15.33
C GLY A 90 6.31 -3.08 -14.73
N THR A 91 7.23 -3.58 -15.55
CA THR A 91 8.61 -3.90 -15.13
C THR A 91 9.45 -2.67 -14.73
N ARG A 92 8.94 -1.46 -14.97
CA ARG A 92 9.56 -0.19 -14.55
C ARG A 92 9.11 0.26 -13.17
N SER A 93 8.21 -0.48 -12.53
CA SER A 93 7.79 -0.16 -11.17
C SER A 93 8.98 -0.21 -10.23
N THR A 94 9.10 0.82 -9.38
CA THR A 94 10.08 0.88 -8.29
C THR A 94 9.45 0.56 -6.92
N ARG A 95 8.16 0.22 -6.90
CA ARG A 95 7.40 -0.11 -5.71
C ARG A 95 7.49 -1.59 -5.38
N TYR A 96 8.72 -2.07 -5.20
CA TYR A 96 9.00 -3.50 -5.00
C TYR A 96 8.36 -4.08 -3.73
N LYS A 97 8.03 -3.24 -2.74
CA LYS A 97 7.32 -3.68 -1.55
C LYS A 97 5.91 -4.17 -1.86
N ASP A 98 5.27 -3.62 -2.90
CA ASP A 98 3.87 -3.91 -3.20
C ASP A 98 3.61 -5.40 -3.46
N VAL A 99 4.55 -6.16 -4.04
CA VAL A 99 4.38 -7.60 -4.27
C VAL A 99 4.35 -8.39 -2.95
N PHE A 100 5.17 -8.03 -1.98
CA PHE A 100 5.15 -8.67 -0.66
C PHE A 100 3.88 -8.35 0.12
N ASP A 101 3.40 -7.12 -0.01
CA ASP A 101 2.15 -6.69 0.60
C ASP A 101 0.95 -7.42 -0.03
N ILE A 102 0.89 -7.58 -1.37
CA ILE A 102 -0.15 -8.35 -2.06
C ILE A 102 -0.12 -9.80 -1.58
N CYS A 103 1.05 -10.42 -1.57
CA CYS A 103 1.23 -11.80 -1.12
C CYS A 103 0.69 -12.03 0.29
N TYR A 104 0.96 -11.13 1.21
CA TYR A 104 0.46 -11.21 2.59
C TYR A 104 -1.06 -11.01 2.66
N LEU A 105 -1.55 -9.94 2.04
CA LEU A 105 -2.97 -9.58 2.09
C LEU A 105 -3.87 -10.57 1.33
N SER A 106 -3.32 -11.32 0.36
CA SER A 106 -4.07 -12.30 -0.44
C SER A 106 -4.73 -13.41 0.38
N ASP A 107 -4.16 -13.74 1.54
CA ASP A 107 -4.71 -14.75 2.45
C ASP A 107 -5.87 -14.21 3.30
N LEU A 108 -5.99 -12.89 3.41
CA LEU A 108 -6.98 -12.20 4.23
C LEU A 108 -8.16 -11.66 3.41
N ALA A 109 -8.00 -11.57 2.09
CA ALA A 109 -8.94 -10.91 1.22
C ALA A 109 -10.24 -11.68 0.98
N ASP A 110 -11.36 -10.99 1.06
CA ASP A 110 -12.65 -11.44 0.56
C ASP A 110 -12.70 -11.27 -0.97
N MET A 111 -12.95 -12.37 -1.68
CA MET A 111 -12.89 -12.38 -3.15
C MET A 111 -14.03 -11.61 -3.82
N GLU A 112 -15.19 -11.49 -3.19
CA GLU A 112 -16.31 -10.70 -3.74
C GLU A 112 -16.02 -9.21 -3.59
N LYS A 113 -15.58 -8.79 -2.42
CA LYS A 113 -15.14 -7.41 -2.16
C LYS A 113 -13.97 -7.03 -3.09
N LEU A 114 -13.02 -7.94 -3.29
CA LEU A 114 -11.89 -7.70 -4.18
C LEU A 114 -12.33 -7.47 -5.63
N ARG A 115 -13.23 -8.30 -6.17
CA ARG A 115 -13.79 -8.11 -7.53
C ARG A 115 -14.49 -6.76 -7.66
N PHE A 116 -15.24 -6.35 -6.64
CA PHE A 116 -15.87 -5.04 -6.61
C PHE A 116 -14.85 -3.90 -6.64
N CYS A 117 -13.79 -3.99 -5.83
CA CYS A 117 -12.71 -3.00 -5.83
C CYS A 117 -11.99 -2.93 -7.18
N ILE A 118 -11.69 -4.07 -7.80
CA ILE A 118 -11.05 -4.15 -9.12
C ILE A 118 -11.93 -3.49 -10.18
N GLN A 119 -13.22 -3.80 -10.20
CA GLN A 119 -14.15 -3.20 -11.14
C GLN A 119 -14.19 -1.68 -11.00
N LYS A 120 -14.22 -1.19 -9.77
CA LYS A 120 -14.32 0.24 -9.46
C LYS A 120 -13.01 1.00 -9.73
N TYR A 121 -11.86 0.44 -9.37
CA TYR A 121 -10.59 1.18 -9.37
C TYR A 121 -9.67 0.83 -10.53
N ILE A 122 -9.79 -0.36 -11.13
CA ILE A 122 -8.95 -0.76 -12.26
C ILE A 122 -9.73 -0.63 -13.56
N TYR A 123 -10.89 -1.29 -13.70
CA TYR A 123 -11.64 -1.29 -14.96
C TYR A 123 -12.25 0.07 -15.29
N ALA A 124 -12.65 0.85 -14.29
CA ALA A 124 -13.14 2.20 -14.50
C ALA A 124 -12.04 3.22 -14.81
N ASP A 125 -10.75 2.87 -14.65
CA ASP A 125 -9.63 3.78 -14.95
C ASP A 125 -9.22 3.69 -16.41
N THR A 126 -9.75 4.60 -17.21
CA THR A 126 -9.47 4.69 -18.66
C THR A 126 -7.98 4.93 -19.00
N THR A 127 -7.13 5.26 -18.01
CA THR A 127 -5.70 5.50 -18.24
C THR A 127 -4.87 4.22 -18.23
N ILE A 128 -5.46 3.08 -17.81
CA ILE A 128 -4.74 1.79 -17.68
C ILE A 128 -5.09 0.83 -18.82
N ASP A 129 -6.22 1.03 -19.46
CA ASP A 129 -6.73 0.19 -20.55
C ASP A 129 -6.75 -1.32 -20.18
N VAL A 130 -7.43 -1.63 -19.07
CA VAL A 130 -7.65 -2.99 -18.56
C VAL A 130 -9.14 -3.15 -18.29
N ASN A 131 -9.77 -4.14 -18.92
CA ASN A 131 -11.21 -4.31 -18.90
C ASN A 131 -11.67 -5.65 -18.33
N ASP A 132 -10.73 -6.57 -18.10
CA ASP A 132 -11.02 -7.90 -17.59
C ASP A 132 -9.86 -8.48 -16.74
N SER A 133 -10.17 -9.57 -16.03
CA SER A 133 -9.19 -10.25 -15.19
C SER A 133 -8.10 -10.98 -15.98
N ASP A 134 -8.38 -11.38 -17.22
CA ASP A 134 -7.39 -12.03 -18.09
C ASP A 134 -6.26 -11.06 -18.48
N GLU A 135 -6.60 -9.81 -18.72
CA GLU A 135 -5.60 -8.78 -19.01
C GLU A 135 -4.76 -8.46 -17.75
N ILE A 136 -5.38 -8.41 -16.58
CA ILE A 136 -4.65 -8.27 -15.31
C ILE A 136 -3.62 -9.39 -15.18
N ARG A 137 -4.07 -10.65 -15.34
CA ARG A 137 -3.19 -11.83 -15.24
C ARG A 137 -2.05 -11.78 -16.25
N ARG A 138 -2.36 -11.54 -17.52
CA ARG A 138 -1.35 -11.46 -18.60
C ARG A 138 -0.28 -10.40 -18.31
N ARG A 139 -0.68 -9.24 -17.80
CA ARG A 139 0.29 -8.19 -17.44
C ARG A 139 1.12 -8.58 -16.23
N ALA A 140 0.51 -9.13 -15.19
CA ALA A 140 1.22 -9.62 -14.02
C ALA A 140 2.22 -10.74 -14.38
N GLU A 141 1.83 -11.72 -15.17
CA GLU A 141 2.72 -12.79 -15.67
C GLU A 141 3.93 -12.23 -16.42
N ARG A 142 3.70 -11.27 -17.32
CA ARG A 142 4.79 -10.63 -18.05
C ARG A 142 5.76 -9.92 -17.12
N ILE A 143 5.27 -9.26 -16.08
CA ILE A 143 6.10 -8.56 -15.10
C ILE A 143 6.87 -9.56 -14.25
N PHE A 144 6.19 -10.54 -13.69
CA PHE A 144 6.75 -11.51 -12.76
C PHE A 144 7.69 -12.52 -13.44
N ASN A 145 7.52 -12.79 -14.72
CA ASN A 145 8.46 -13.59 -15.51
C ASN A 145 9.68 -12.81 -16.03
N SER A 146 9.70 -11.49 -15.85
CA SER A 146 10.85 -10.66 -16.22
C SER A 146 12.03 -10.91 -15.28
N SER A 147 13.14 -11.45 -15.80
CA SER A 147 14.36 -11.66 -15.03
C SER A 147 14.94 -10.34 -14.47
N THR A 148 14.76 -9.25 -15.19
CA THR A 148 15.18 -7.91 -14.74
C THR A 148 14.37 -7.48 -13.54
N TYR A 149 13.04 -7.64 -13.59
CA TYR A 149 12.17 -7.27 -12.48
C TYR A 149 12.46 -8.11 -11.22
N LYS A 150 12.58 -9.44 -11.37
CA LYS A 150 12.95 -10.35 -10.27
C LYS A 150 14.23 -9.90 -9.56
N LYS A 151 15.29 -9.66 -10.33
CA LYS A 151 16.58 -9.18 -9.78
C LYS A 151 16.44 -7.83 -9.06
N GLN A 152 15.61 -6.94 -9.56
CA GLN A 152 15.37 -5.65 -8.90
C GLN A 152 14.60 -5.81 -7.58
N VAL A 153 13.58 -6.66 -7.54
CA VAL A 153 12.85 -6.99 -6.31
C VAL A 153 13.79 -7.57 -5.26
N GLU A 154 14.63 -8.54 -5.63
CA GLU A 154 15.65 -9.14 -4.74
C GLU A 154 16.62 -8.09 -4.19
N ARG A 155 17.16 -7.24 -5.07
CA ARG A 155 18.12 -6.19 -4.71
C ARG A 155 17.53 -5.09 -3.84
N SER A 156 16.23 -4.90 -3.90
CA SER A 156 15.53 -3.85 -3.14
C SER A 156 15.62 -4.04 -1.63
N LYS A 157 15.84 -5.28 -1.15
CA LYS A 157 15.84 -5.68 0.26
C LYS A 157 14.54 -5.26 0.97
N LYS A 158 13.43 -5.23 0.24
CA LYS A 158 12.09 -4.86 0.76
C LYS A 158 11.25 -6.07 1.16
N ASN A 159 11.79 -7.27 1.00
CA ASN A 159 11.14 -8.49 1.45
C ASN A 159 11.12 -8.53 2.99
N TRP A 160 9.93 -8.62 3.54
CA TRP A 160 9.69 -8.74 4.97
C TRP A 160 8.96 -10.04 5.33
N LEU A 161 8.73 -10.90 4.32
CA LEU A 161 8.14 -12.22 4.47
C LEU A 161 9.25 -13.27 4.58
N ASP A 162 8.97 -14.36 5.29
CA ASP A 162 9.86 -15.54 5.36
C ASP A 162 9.70 -16.44 4.12
N LEU A 163 9.63 -15.83 2.93
CA LEU A 163 9.48 -16.49 1.64
C LEU A 163 10.52 -15.92 0.67
N SER A 164 11.01 -16.74 -0.25
CA SER A 164 11.84 -16.24 -1.35
C SER A 164 11.01 -15.34 -2.29
N VAL A 165 11.67 -14.47 -3.04
CA VAL A 165 11.00 -13.63 -4.05
C VAL A 165 10.26 -14.50 -5.09
N GLU A 166 10.81 -15.65 -5.46
CA GLU A 166 10.20 -16.57 -6.42
C GLU A 166 8.89 -17.16 -5.87
N GLU A 167 8.89 -17.60 -4.62
CA GLU A 167 7.69 -18.10 -3.95
C GLU A 167 6.61 -17.02 -3.82
N VAL A 168 6.99 -15.80 -3.47
CA VAL A 168 6.07 -14.65 -3.40
C VAL A 168 5.41 -14.38 -4.75
N LEU A 169 6.20 -14.22 -5.81
CA LEU A 169 5.66 -13.94 -7.15
C LEU A 169 4.79 -15.07 -7.69
N LYS A 170 5.13 -16.32 -7.36
CA LYS A 170 4.30 -17.48 -7.69
C LYS A 170 2.96 -17.45 -6.95
N LYS A 171 2.97 -17.18 -5.64
CA LYS A 171 1.76 -17.07 -4.82
C LYS A 171 0.87 -15.92 -5.29
N ASP A 172 1.46 -14.78 -5.65
CA ASP A 172 0.72 -13.65 -6.23
C ASP A 172 0.03 -14.04 -7.54
N LEU A 173 0.70 -14.79 -8.43
CA LEU A 173 0.06 -15.28 -9.65
C LEU A 173 -1.07 -16.26 -9.36
N GLU A 174 -0.87 -17.23 -8.47
CA GLU A 174 -1.90 -18.18 -8.04
C GLU A 174 -3.13 -17.46 -7.47
N PHE A 175 -2.91 -16.40 -6.70
CA PHE A 175 -3.98 -15.56 -6.19
C PHE A 175 -4.74 -14.85 -7.32
N LEU A 176 -4.04 -14.28 -8.30
CA LEU A 176 -4.67 -13.60 -9.44
C LEU A 176 -5.51 -14.56 -10.32
N TYR A 177 -5.22 -15.85 -10.32
CA TYR A 177 -6.07 -16.84 -11.00
C TYR A 177 -7.42 -17.09 -10.31
N ARG A 178 -7.61 -16.61 -9.08
CA ARG A 178 -8.87 -16.70 -8.34
C ARG A 178 -9.80 -15.51 -8.60
N ILE A 179 -9.29 -14.44 -9.20
CA ILE A 179 -10.03 -13.24 -9.58
C ILE A 179 -10.72 -13.48 -10.92
#